data_7f39e1275dd252dc06dc404d4c8b875c
#
_entry.id   7f39e1275dd252dc06dc404d4c8b875c
#
_cell.length_a   1.000
_cell.length_b   1.000
_cell.length_c   1.000
_cell.angle_alpha   90.00
_cell.angle_beta   90.00
_cell.angle_gamma   90.00
#
_symmetry.space_group_name_H-M   'P 1'
#
loop_
_entity.id
_entity.type
_entity.pdbx_description
1 polymer ?
#
loop_
_entity_poly.entity_id
_entity_poly.type
_entity_poly.pdbx_seq_one_letter_code
_entity_poly.pdbx_strand_id
1 'polypeptide(L)'
;MKFYNWIIRYRLYLAIVFILLGVAANVWTGFWPAFPAYLIGLILLAGHFFLGPMRLIQEYMETGDMDGAEKVLNSIQFPNLLYKPIRSVYYTLKGNIAMMKNDLDGAETMMKKGLDLGVPMKEAEGASLLQLGMLAMQKNNVKQAENYIRSAIRKGLPDKENHAAALLQMCSIMMNKREFRAAKDYFRKAKALKPTTPQIVDQIKQIEKYIARIPG
;
A
#
# COMPACT_ATOMS: atom_id res chain seq x y z
N MET A 1 13.86 17.22 7.31
CA MET A 1 12.60 16.55 6.95
C MET A 1 11.34 17.40 7.21
N LYS A 2 11.22 18.13 8.34
CA LYS A 2 10.02 18.94 8.68
C LYS A 2 9.62 20.00 7.63
N PHE A 3 10.59 20.64 6.96
CA PHE A 3 10.36 21.66 5.94
C PHE A 3 9.65 21.12 4.68
N TYR A 4 10.07 19.95 4.18
CA TYR A 4 9.44 19.32 3.01
C TYR A 4 7.98 18.92 3.29
N ASN A 5 7.71 18.40 4.48
CA ASN A 5 6.37 18.02 4.90
C ASN A 5 5.45 19.25 5.02
N TRP A 6 6.00 20.38 5.48
CA TRP A 6 5.28 21.64 5.52
C TRP A 6 4.90 22.10 4.09
N ILE A 7 5.84 22.07 3.13
CA ILE A 7 5.54 22.42 1.73
C ILE A 7 4.47 21.48 1.15
N ILE A 8 4.53 20.18 1.41
CA ILE A 8 3.53 19.22 0.91
C ILE A 8 2.15 19.51 1.49
N ARG A 9 2.07 19.84 2.78
CA ARG A 9 0.82 20.15 3.50
C ARG A 9 0.16 21.43 2.97
N TYR A 10 0.96 22.46 2.69
CA TYR A 10 0.47 23.77 2.26
C TYR A 10 0.64 24.02 0.77
N ARG A 11 0.93 23.00 -0.02
CA ARG A 11 1.25 23.10 -1.46
C ARG A 11 0.18 23.85 -2.24
N LEU A 12 -1.11 23.61 -1.98
CA LEU A 12 -2.21 24.30 -2.66
C LEU A 12 -2.21 25.81 -2.35
N TYR A 13 -2.06 26.15 -1.07
CA TYR A 13 -1.99 27.56 -0.67
C TYR A 13 -0.78 28.27 -1.25
N LEU A 14 0.38 27.61 -1.23
CA LEU A 14 1.60 28.13 -1.84
C LEU A 14 1.43 28.32 -3.35
N ALA A 15 0.78 27.39 -4.05
CA ALA A 15 0.51 27.51 -5.48
C ALA A 15 -0.34 28.76 -5.77
N ILE A 16 -1.40 28.97 -5.01
CA ILE A 16 -2.27 30.16 -5.14
C ILE A 16 -1.46 31.44 -4.88
N VAL A 17 -0.66 31.48 -3.81
CA VAL A 17 0.17 32.64 -3.48
C VAL A 17 1.15 32.96 -4.61
N PHE A 18 1.86 31.97 -5.16
CA PHE A 18 2.79 32.18 -6.26
C PHE A 18 2.09 32.64 -7.54
N ILE A 19 0.89 32.15 -7.84
CA ILE A 19 0.10 32.61 -8.98
C ILE A 19 -0.32 34.08 -8.78
N LEU A 20 -0.79 34.44 -7.59
CA LEU A 20 -1.18 35.82 -7.26
C LEU A 20 0.02 36.77 -7.32
N LEU A 21 1.19 36.38 -6.81
CA LEU A 21 2.43 37.12 -6.93
C LEU A 21 2.83 37.29 -8.40
N GLY A 22 2.66 36.25 -9.22
CA GLY A 22 2.87 36.32 -10.65
C GLY A 22 1.96 37.35 -11.34
N VAL A 23 0.67 37.38 -10.96
CA VAL A 23 -0.27 38.38 -11.47
C VAL A 23 0.14 39.81 -11.07
N ALA A 24 0.47 40.02 -9.79
CA ALA A 24 0.93 41.34 -9.32
C ALA A 24 2.21 41.79 -10.00
N ALA A 25 3.21 40.91 -10.13
CA ALA A 25 4.44 41.20 -10.84
C ALA A 25 4.19 41.53 -12.33
N ASN A 26 3.30 40.79 -12.99
CA ASN A 26 2.96 40.99 -14.40
C ASN A 26 2.36 42.36 -14.67
N VAL A 27 1.55 42.91 -13.75
CA VAL A 27 0.96 44.26 -13.87
C VAL A 27 2.05 45.33 -13.83
N TRP A 28 3.12 45.15 -13.06
CA TRP A 28 4.14 46.17 -12.84
C TRP A 28 5.37 46.02 -13.75
N THR A 29 5.78 44.79 -14.06
CA THR A 29 7.05 44.49 -14.72
C THR A 29 6.89 43.75 -16.04
N GLY A 30 5.66 43.36 -16.41
CA GLY A 30 5.38 42.58 -17.61
C GLY A 30 5.52 41.07 -17.41
N PHE A 31 5.22 40.30 -18.47
CA PHE A 31 5.11 38.84 -18.43
C PHE A 31 6.43 38.11 -18.10
N TRP A 32 7.54 38.53 -18.72
CA TRP A 32 8.81 37.81 -18.59
C TRP A 32 9.35 37.74 -17.16
N PRO A 33 9.38 38.86 -16.38
CA PRO A 33 9.78 38.80 -14.97
C PRO A 33 8.78 38.04 -14.08
N ALA A 34 7.49 38.01 -14.45
CA ALA A 34 6.44 37.28 -13.71
C ALA A 34 6.43 35.76 -13.99
N PHE A 35 7.00 35.31 -15.13
CA PHE A 35 6.97 33.95 -15.60
C PHE A 35 7.49 32.90 -14.56
N PRO A 36 8.61 33.14 -13.84
CA PRO A 36 9.07 32.21 -12.82
C PRO A 36 8.04 31.95 -11.71
N ALA A 37 7.30 32.99 -11.29
CA ALA A 37 6.27 32.84 -10.25
C ALA A 37 5.10 32.00 -10.75
N TYR A 38 4.64 32.20 -11.98
CA TYR A 38 3.62 31.36 -12.60
C TYR A 38 4.09 29.92 -12.75
N LEU A 39 5.33 29.70 -13.18
CA LEU A 39 5.89 28.36 -13.35
C LEU A 39 5.94 27.60 -12.01
N ILE A 40 6.41 28.23 -10.93
CA ILE A 40 6.43 27.65 -9.59
C ILE A 40 5.00 27.34 -9.13
N GLY A 41 4.07 28.28 -9.26
CA GLY A 41 2.67 28.08 -8.91
C GLY A 41 2.04 26.92 -9.67
N LEU A 42 2.30 26.79 -10.97
CA LEU A 42 1.80 25.69 -11.80
C LEU A 42 2.39 24.34 -11.40
N ILE A 43 3.70 24.28 -11.14
CA ILE A 43 4.37 23.05 -10.68
C ILE A 43 3.79 22.59 -9.32
N LEU A 44 3.59 23.52 -8.38
CA LEU A 44 2.99 23.22 -7.08
C LEU A 44 1.55 22.74 -7.23
N LEU A 45 0.77 23.37 -8.10
CA LEU A 45 -0.61 22.99 -8.40
C LEU A 45 -0.68 21.60 -9.03
N ALA A 46 0.12 21.36 -10.07
CA ALA A 46 0.22 20.06 -10.71
C ALA A 46 0.65 18.97 -9.71
N GLY A 47 1.67 19.25 -8.89
CA GLY A 47 2.12 18.35 -7.84
C GLY A 47 1.02 18.03 -6.82
N HIS A 48 0.15 18.98 -6.49
CA HIS A 48 -0.98 18.75 -5.58
C HIS A 48 -2.01 17.78 -6.20
N PHE A 49 -2.40 17.99 -7.44
CA PHE A 49 -3.40 17.16 -8.10
C PHE A 49 -2.88 15.79 -8.57
N PHE A 50 -1.64 15.72 -9.08
CA PHE A 50 -1.11 14.48 -9.65
C PHE A 50 -0.45 13.56 -8.63
N LEU A 51 0.23 14.11 -7.62
CA LEU A 51 0.97 13.31 -6.62
C LEU A 51 0.21 13.20 -5.29
N GLY A 52 -0.62 14.19 -4.95
CA GLY A 52 -1.30 14.25 -3.68
C GLY A 52 -0.34 14.24 -2.46
N PRO A 53 -0.85 14.10 -1.27
CA PRO A 53 -0.07 14.06 -0.03
C PRO A 53 0.40 12.64 0.33
N MET A 54 0.72 11.78 -0.66
CA MET A 54 1.05 10.35 -0.44
C MET A 54 2.20 10.15 0.54
N ARG A 55 3.21 11.02 0.50
CA ARG A 55 4.35 10.95 1.42
C ARG A 55 3.95 11.16 2.88
N LEU A 56 3.02 12.09 3.12
CA LEU A 56 2.52 12.34 4.49
C LEU A 56 1.75 11.12 5.02
N ILE A 57 0.95 10.46 4.16
CA ILE A 57 0.22 9.26 4.53
C ILE A 57 1.20 8.15 4.93
N GLN A 58 2.26 7.95 4.14
CA GLN A 58 3.27 6.95 4.44
C GLN A 58 3.97 7.23 5.78
N GLU A 59 4.35 8.50 6.05
CA GLU A 59 4.97 8.89 7.32
C GLU A 59 4.05 8.61 8.52
N TYR A 60 2.75 8.93 8.43
CA TYR A 60 1.78 8.61 9.47
C TYR A 60 1.62 7.10 9.68
N MET A 61 1.63 6.32 8.60
CA MET A 61 1.58 4.86 8.70
C MET A 61 2.83 4.27 9.36
N GLU A 62 4.03 4.78 9.04
CA GLU A 62 5.29 4.36 9.64
C GLU A 62 5.37 4.70 11.14
N THR A 63 4.76 5.82 11.56
CA THR A 63 4.67 6.21 12.98
C THR A 63 3.52 5.55 13.74
N GLY A 64 2.67 4.78 13.03
CA GLY A 64 1.49 4.14 13.63
C GLY A 64 0.30 5.06 13.87
N ASP A 65 0.37 6.32 13.43
CA ASP A 65 -0.74 7.28 13.52
C ASP A 65 -1.73 7.07 12.36
N MET A 66 -2.62 6.09 12.55
CA MET A 66 -3.61 5.73 11.55
C MET A 66 -4.71 6.79 11.36
N ASP A 67 -5.04 7.52 12.42
CA ASP A 67 -6.02 8.60 12.33
C ASP A 67 -5.47 9.79 11.54
N GLY A 68 -4.18 10.10 11.72
CA GLY A 68 -3.47 11.07 10.91
C GLY A 68 -3.40 10.66 9.44
N ALA A 69 -3.06 9.41 9.16
CA ALA A 69 -3.03 8.86 7.80
C ALA A 69 -4.41 8.96 7.13
N GLU A 70 -5.47 8.58 7.83
CA GLU A 70 -6.84 8.65 7.31
C GLU A 70 -7.30 10.10 7.04
N LYS A 71 -7.03 11.03 7.95
CA LYS A 71 -7.35 12.45 7.74
C LYS A 71 -6.68 13.00 6.48
N VAL A 72 -5.41 12.68 6.27
CA VAL A 72 -4.68 13.10 5.07
C VAL A 72 -5.24 12.41 3.82
N LEU A 73 -5.58 11.12 3.89
CA LEU A 73 -6.17 10.38 2.79
C LEU A 73 -7.54 10.95 2.38
N ASN A 74 -8.38 11.28 3.37
CA ASN A 74 -9.70 11.87 3.14
C ASN A 74 -9.65 13.34 2.68
N SER A 75 -8.51 14.04 2.86
CA SER A 75 -8.33 15.40 2.32
C SER A 75 -8.20 15.42 0.79
N ILE A 76 -7.99 14.26 0.15
CA ILE A 76 -7.92 14.14 -1.31
C ILE A 76 -9.34 14.15 -1.87
N GLN A 77 -9.83 15.33 -2.25
CA GLN A 77 -11.20 15.52 -2.77
C GLN A 77 -11.41 14.89 -4.15
N PHE A 78 -10.36 14.88 -4.99
CA PHE A 78 -10.46 14.43 -6.39
C PHE A 78 -9.47 13.30 -6.69
N PRO A 79 -9.67 12.08 -6.16
CA PRO A 79 -8.73 10.97 -6.36
C PRO A 79 -8.60 10.56 -7.84
N ASN A 80 -9.60 10.87 -8.67
CA ASN A 80 -9.56 10.61 -10.11
C ASN A 80 -8.55 11.48 -10.87
N LEU A 81 -8.15 12.63 -10.31
CA LEU A 81 -7.12 13.50 -10.89
C LEU A 81 -5.69 13.02 -10.54
N LEU A 82 -5.54 12.12 -9.57
CA LEU A 82 -4.24 11.54 -9.27
C LEU A 82 -3.70 10.75 -10.47
N TYR A 83 -2.40 10.85 -10.69
CA TYR A 83 -1.71 10.01 -11.65
C TYR A 83 -2.01 8.53 -11.38
N LYS A 84 -2.30 7.75 -12.44
CA LYS A 84 -2.86 6.38 -12.34
C LYS A 84 -2.13 5.48 -11.34
N PRO A 85 -0.77 5.38 -11.30
CA PRO A 85 -0.07 4.60 -10.29
C PRO A 85 -0.28 5.11 -8.85
N ILE A 86 -0.31 6.43 -8.66
CA ILE A 86 -0.57 7.05 -7.35
C ILE A 86 -2.00 6.78 -6.89
N ARG A 87 -2.95 6.80 -7.81
CA ARG A 87 -4.35 6.46 -7.55
C ARG A 87 -4.51 5.00 -7.13
N SER A 88 -3.75 4.09 -7.72
CA SER A 88 -3.70 2.68 -7.28
C SER A 88 -3.24 2.59 -5.82
N VAL A 89 -2.13 3.26 -5.47
CA VAL A 89 -1.63 3.30 -4.09
C VAL A 89 -2.65 3.93 -3.13
N TYR A 90 -3.31 5.02 -3.54
CA TYR A 90 -4.37 5.67 -2.75
C TYR A 90 -5.48 4.68 -2.34
N TYR A 91 -5.99 3.90 -3.29
CA TYR A 91 -7.03 2.91 -2.99
C TYR A 91 -6.52 1.75 -2.15
N THR A 92 -5.29 1.31 -2.36
CA THR A 92 -4.65 0.27 -1.51
C THR A 92 -4.51 0.75 -0.07
N LEU A 93 -4.04 1.98 0.15
CA LEU A 93 -3.92 2.56 1.50
C LEU A 93 -5.29 2.73 2.16
N LYS A 94 -6.30 3.16 1.41
CA LYS A 94 -7.67 3.27 1.91
C LYS A 94 -8.23 1.91 2.32
N GLY A 95 -7.92 0.87 1.55
CA GLY A 95 -8.25 -0.51 1.91
C GLY A 95 -7.54 -0.99 3.17
N ASN A 96 -6.25 -0.66 3.34
CA ASN A 96 -5.50 -1.01 4.55
C ASN A 96 -6.10 -0.35 5.81
N ILE A 97 -6.46 0.91 5.74
CA ILE A 97 -7.11 1.62 6.85
C ILE A 97 -8.49 1.00 7.17
N ALA A 98 -9.28 0.69 6.14
CA ALA A 98 -10.58 0.01 6.33
C ALA A 98 -10.40 -1.36 7.01
N MET A 99 -9.40 -2.15 6.60
CA MET A 99 -9.08 -3.44 7.22
C MET A 99 -8.72 -3.28 8.70
N MET A 100 -7.93 -2.26 9.07
CA MET A 100 -7.58 -1.99 10.47
C MET A 100 -8.79 -1.57 11.31
N LYS A 101 -9.78 -0.94 10.70
CA LYS A 101 -11.07 -0.59 11.32
C LYS A 101 -12.07 -1.76 11.34
N ASN A 102 -11.63 -2.96 10.89
CA ASN A 102 -12.47 -4.15 10.76
C ASN A 102 -13.62 -4.01 9.75
N ASP A 103 -13.55 -3.03 8.84
CA ASP A 103 -14.43 -2.94 7.67
C ASP A 103 -13.84 -3.78 6.55
N LEU A 104 -14.09 -5.09 6.62
CA LEU A 104 -13.50 -6.07 5.70
C LEU A 104 -14.07 -5.95 4.27
N ASP A 105 -15.33 -5.54 4.12
CA ASP A 105 -15.96 -5.37 2.80
C ASP A 105 -15.49 -4.10 2.11
N GLY A 106 -15.42 -3.00 2.84
CA GLY A 106 -14.82 -1.76 2.37
C GLY A 106 -13.35 -1.94 1.99
N ALA A 107 -12.58 -2.66 2.81
CA ALA A 107 -11.19 -2.99 2.54
C ALA A 107 -11.03 -3.76 1.22
N GLU A 108 -11.81 -4.82 1.03
CA GLU A 108 -11.79 -5.64 -0.20
C GLU A 108 -12.10 -4.80 -1.44
N THR A 109 -13.14 -3.98 -1.37
CA THR A 109 -13.57 -3.12 -2.47
C THR A 109 -12.47 -2.12 -2.86
N MET A 110 -11.86 -1.47 -1.87
CA MET A 110 -10.81 -0.48 -2.11
C MET A 110 -9.53 -1.13 -2.64
N MET A 111 -9.10 -2.25 -2.05
CA MET A 111 -7.89 -2.96 -2.50
C MET A 111 -8.05 -3.49 -3.94
N LYS A 112 -9.21 -4.08 -4.28
CA LYS A 112 -9.50 -4.50 -5.66
C LYS A 112 -9.43 -3.33 -6.62
N LYS A 113 -10.07 -2.20 -6.28
CA LYS A 113 -10.01 -0.99 -7.10
C LYS A 113 -8.58 -0.48 -7.31
N GLY A 114 -7.74 -0.56 -6.28
CA GLY A 114 -6.32 -0.26 -6.39
C GLY A 114 -5.60 -1.18 -7.37
N LEU A 115 -5.86 -2.48 -7.27
CA LEU A 115 -5.26 -3.51 -8.13
C LEU A 115 -5.70 -3.35 -9.60
N ASP A 116 -6.99 -3.12 -9.86
CA ASP A 116 -7.58 -2.96 -11.21
C ASP A 116 -7.03 -1.73 -11.95
N LEU A 117 -6.62 -0.70 -11.21
CA LEU A 117 -5.94 0.45 -11.79
C LEU A 117 -4.54 0.12 -12.33
N GLY A 118 -4.01 -1.03 -11.96
CA GLY A 118 -2.67 -1.48 -12.31
C GLY A 118 -1.61 -0.90 -11.38
N VAL A 119 -0.82 -1.79 -10.83
CA VAL A 119 0.31 -1.44 -9.95
C VAL A 119 1.57 -1.36 -10.81
N PRO A 120 2.41 -0.32 -10.66
CA PRO A 120 3.52 -0.07 -11.59
C PRO A 120 4.62 -1.14 -11.55
N MET A 121 4.73 -1.89 -10.46
CA MET A 121 5.73 -2.96 -10.29
C MET A 121 5.06 -4.29 -9.99
N LYS A 122 5.58 -5.39 -10.56
CA LYS A 122 5.05 -6.75 -10.37
C LYS A 122 5.07 -7.16 -8.89
N GLU A 123 6.13 -6.80 -8.17
CA GLU A 123 6.30 -7.09 -6.76
C GLU A 123 5.27 -6.35 -5.88
N ALA A 124 4.94 -5.11 -6.25
CA ALA A 124 3.90 -4.34 -5.56
C ALA A 124 2.49 -4.91 -5.87
N GLU A 125 2.26 -5.41 -7.09
CA GLU A 125 1.05 -6.18 -7.45
C GLU A 125 0.97 -7.47 -6.61
N GLY A 126 2.09 -8.20 -6.47
CA GLY A 126 2.17 -9.38 -5.62
C GLY A 126 1.87 -9.07 -4.15
N ALA A 127 2.40 -7.97 -3.61
CA ALA A 127 2.10 -7.53 -2.24
C ALA A 127 0.60 -7.21 -2.05
N SER A 128 -0.02 -6.51 -3.00
CA SER A 128 -1.46 -6.21 -2.96
C SER A 128 -2.33 -7.47 -3.02
N LEU A 129 -1.93 -8.45 -3.85
CA LEU A 129 -2.59 -9.75 -3.90
C LEU A 129 -2.43 -10.54 -2.60
N LEU A 130 -1.26 -10.47 -1.96
CA LEU A 130 -1.06 -11.10 -0.65
C LEU A 130 -1.99 -10.49 0.41
N GLN A 131 -2.12 -9.15 0.44
CA GLN A 131 -3.04 -8.46 1.34
C GLN A 131 -4.49 -8.89 1.12
N LEU A 132 -4.95 -8.96 -0.15
CA LEU A 132 -6.27 -9.49 -0.49
C LEU A 132 -6.45 -10.95 -0.05
N GLY A 133 -5.40 -11.76 -0.15
CA GLY A 133 -5.40 -13.13 0.34
C GLY A 133 -5.57 -13.22 1.85
N MET A 134 -4.84 -12.37 2.60
CA MET A 134 -4.97 -12.30 4.07
C MET A 134 -6.38 -11.81 4.47
N LEU A 135 -6.91 -10.82 3.77
CA LEU A 135 -8.27 -10.32 3.98
C LEU A 135 -9.33 -11.41 3.72
N ALA A 136 -9.17 -12.20 2.65
CA ALA A 136 -10.06 -13.31 2.35
C ALA A 136 -10.00 -14.41 3.42
N MET A 137 -8.82 -14.64 4.05
CA MET A 137 -8.69 -15.53 5.21
C MET A 137 -9.49 -15.01 6.41
N GLN A 138 -9.41 -13.71 6.71
CA GLN A 138 -10.20 -13.09 7.78
C GLN A 138 -11.71 -13.21 7.55
N LYS A 139 -12.14 -13.18 6.28
CA LYS A 139 -13.54 -13.39 5.86
C LYS A 139 -13.94 -14.88 5.80
N ASN A 140 -13.07 -15.81 6.22
CA ASN A 140 -13.26 -17.25 6.09
C ASN A 140 -13.44 -17.76 4.65
N ASN A 141 -13.06 -16.97 3.65
CA ASN A 141 -13.12 -17.38 2.25
C ASN A 141 -11.80 -18.03 1.81
N VAL A 142 -11.58 -19.25 2.30
CA VAL A 142 -10.32 -20.01 2.11
C VAL A 142 -10.00 -20.23 0.62
N LYS A 143 -11.02 -20.49 -0.21
CA LYS A 143 -10.82 -20.70 -1.67
C LYS A 143 -10.30 -19.44 -2.37
N GLN A 144 -10.88 -18.30 -2.03
CA GLN A 144 -10.45 -17.01 -2.59
C GLN A 144 -9.07 -16.60 -2.07
N ALA A 145 -8.80 -16.84 -0.78
CA ALA A 145 -7.51 -16.62 -0.16
C ALA A 145 -6.40 -17.40 -0.87
N GLU A 146 -6.61 -18.71 -1.10
CA GLU A 146 -5.67 -19.55 -1.83
C GLU A 146 -5.36 -18.99 -3.22
N ASN A 147 -6.37 -18.58 -3.97
CA ASN A 147 -6.19 -18.03 -5.31
C ASN A 147 -5.36 -16.74 -5.30
N TYR A 148 -5.65 -15.81 -4.38
CA TYR A 148 -4.90 -14.57 -4.25
C TYR A 148 -3.46 -14.80 -3.82
N ILE A 149 -3.22 -15.63 -2.79
CA ILE A 149 -1.87 -15.89 -2.28
C ILE A 149 -1.03 -16.64 -3.32
N ARG A 150 -1.60 -17.61 -4.01
CA ARG A 150 -0.95 -18.33 -5.12
C ARG A 150 -0.56 -17.36 -6.26
N SER A 151 -1.45 -16.41 -6.57
CA SER A 151 -1.19 -15.38 -7.57
C SER A 151 -0.12 -14.39 -7.11
N ALA A 152 -0.10 -14.02 -5.83
CA ALA A 152 0.94 -13.19 -5.23
C ALA A 152 2.33 -13.82 -5.38
N ILE A 153 2.46 -15.10 -5.04
CA ILE A 153 3.72 -15.85 -5.17
C ILE A 153 4.17 -15.91 -6.64
N ARG A 154 3.25 -16.11 -7.60
CA ARG A 154 3.58 -16.14 -9.02
C ARG A 154 4.00 -14.78 -9.60
N LYS A 155 3.40 -13.69 -9.11
CA LYS A 155 3.76 -12.33 -9.54
C LYS A 155 5.12 -11.89 -9.00
N GLY A 156 5.53 -12.47 -7.90
CA GLY A 156 6.70 -12.08 -7.12
C GLY A 156 6.32 -11.17 -5.95
N LEU A 157 7.12 -11.19 -4.93
CA LEU A 157 6.93 -10.42 -3.70
C LEU A 157 8.16 -9.55 -3.45
N PRO A 158 8.01 -8.35 -2.83
CA PRO A 158 9.08 -7.35 -2.80
C PRO A 158 10.30 -7.79 -2.00
N ASP A 159 10.12 -8.67 -1.04
CA ASP A 159 11.19 -9.14 -0.15
C ASP A 159 10.95 -10.56 0.34
N LYS A 160 11.96 -11.13 1.00
CA LYS A 160 11.91 -12.48 1.57
C LYS A 160 10.90 -12.62 2.71
N GLU A 161 10.61 -11.54 3.43
CA GLU A 161 9.67 -11.53 4.55
C GLU A 161 8.23 -11.71 4.04
N ASN A 162 7.84 -10.92 3.05
CA ASN A 162 6.54 -11.08 2.38
C ASN A 162 6.42 -12.46 1.72
N HIS A 163 7.52 -12.97 1.13
CA HIS A 163 7.51 -14.30 0.52
C HIS A 163 7.35 -15.40 1.58
N ALA A 164 8.04 -15.31 2.71
CA ALA A 164 7.89 -16.25 3.81
C ALA A 164 6.45 -16.21 4.38
N ALA A 165 5.90 -15.01 4.59
CA ALA A 165 4.52 -14.84 5.03
C ALA A 165 3.51 -15.50 4.08
N ALA A 166 3.65 -15.28 2.77
CA ALA A 166 2.77 -15.90 1.77
C ALA A 166 2.86 -17.44 1.79
N LEU A 167 4.06 -18.00 1.93
CA LEU A 167 4.26 -19.45 2.01
C LEU A 167 3.69 -20.04 3.32
N LEU A 168 3.77 -19.32 4.45
CA LEU A 168 3.17 -19.73 5.72
C LEU A 168 1.64 -19.69 5.63
N GLN A 169 1.06 -18.71 4.97
CA GLN A 169 -0.38 -18.67 4.72
C GLN A 169 -0.82 -19.84 3.84
N MET A 170 -0.07 -20.16 2.77
CA MET A 170 -0.34 -21.37 1.96
C MET A 170 -0.20 -22.65 2.77
N CYS A 171 0.79 -22.74 3.66
CA CYS A 171 0.92 -23.87 4.60
C CYS A 171 -0.35 -24.02 5.44
N SER A 172 -0.84 -22.94 6.05
CA SER A 172 -2.06 -22.96 6.87
C SER A 172 -3.30 -23.38 6.06
N ILE A 173 -3.44 -22.90 4.84
CA ILE A 173 -4.52 -23.28 3.93
C ILE A 173 -4.46 -24.79 3.62
N MET A 174 -3.28 -25.31 3.29
CA MET A 174 -3.09 -26.74 2.98
C MET A 174 -3.35 -27.62 4.22
N MET A 175 -2.97 -27.15 5.42
CA MET A 175 -3.31 -27.83 6.67
C MET A 175 -4.84 -27.91 6.89
N ASN A 176 -5.56 -26.82 6.67
CA ASN A 176 -7.02 -26.80 6.76
C ASN A 176 -7.70 -27.75 5.75
N LYS A 177 -7.10 -27.90 4.59
CA LYS A 177 -7.55 -28.82 3.52
C LYS A 177 -7.12 -30.27 3.77
N ARG A 178 -6.34 -30.54 4.82
CA ARG A 178 -5.70 -31.85 5.14
C ARG A 178 -4.71 -32.33 4.06
N GLU A 179 -4.20 -31.40 3.24
CA GLU A 179 -3.16 -31.65 2.25
C GLU A 179 -1.76 -31.56 2.89
N PHE A 180 -1.48 -32.48 3.82
CA PHE A 180 -0.32 -32.41 4.72
C PHE A 180 1.04 -32.42 4.00
N ARG A 181 1.17 -33.14 2.89
CA ARG A 181 2.41 -33.12 2.09
C ARG A 181 2.69 -31.74 1.51
N ALA A 182 1.66 -31.10 0.96
CA ALA A 182 1.79 -29.74 0.41
C ALA A 182 2.07 -28.74 1.55
N ALA A 183 1.40 -28.85 2.70
CA ALA A 183 1.65 -28.01 3.86
C ALA A 183 3.12 -28.10 4.31
N LYS A 184 3.68 -29.31 4.43
CA LYS A 184 5.09 -29.52 4.78
C LYS A 184 6.06 -28.91 3.75
N ASP A 185 5.72 -28.96 2.47
CA ASP A 185 6.54 -28.38 1.43
C ASP A 185 6.55 -26.84 1.49
N TYR A 186 5.37 -26.20 1.64
CA TYR A 186 5.28 -24.77 1.84
C TYR A 186 6.01 -24.29 3.09
N PHE A 187 5.89 -25.02 4.19
CA PHE A 187 6.60 -24.73 5.43
C PHE A 187 8.12 -24.80 5.25
N ARG A 188 8.65 -25.84 4.60
CA ARG A 188 10.10 -25.97 4.32
C ARG A 188 10.60 -24.81 3.46
N LYS A 189 9.84 -24.41 2.44
CA LYS A 189 10.18 -23.27 1.60
C LYS A 189 10.21 -21.96 2.39
N ALA A 190 9.23 -21.71 3.25
CA ALA A 190 9.19 -20.55 4.11
C ALA A 190 10.39 -20.48 5.06
N LYS A 191 10.71 -21.59 5.73
CA LYS A 191 11.86 -21.70 6.65
C LYS A 191 13.21 -21.49 5.93
N ALA A 192 13.32 -21.98 4.69
CA ALA A 192 14.52 -21.83 3.88
C ALA A 192 14.86 -20.39 3.51
N LEU A 193 13.88 -19.49 3.48
CA LEU A 193 14.07 -18.05 3.23
C LEU A 193 14.76 -17.32 4.39
N LYS A 194 14.85 -17.96 5.58
CA LYS A 194 15.46 -17.39 6.79
C LYS A 194 14.95 -15.97 7.07
N PRO A 195 13.63 -15.79 7.27
CA PRO A 195 13.08 -14.49 7.61
C PRO A 195 13.64 -14.01 8.95
N THR A 196 13.71 -12.67 9.11
CA THR A 196 14.27 -12.02 10.31
C THR A 196 13.22 -11.29 11.13
N THR A 197 12.06 -11.02 10.54
CA THR A 197 10.94 -10.35 11.22
C THR A 197 10.42 -11.21 12.39
N PRO A 198 10.42 -10.69 13.65
CA PRO A 198 10.05 -11.47 14.82
C PRO A 198 8.71 -12.20 14.70
N GLN A 199 7.69 -11.53 14.16
CA GLN A 199 6.36 -12.11 13.97
C GLN A 199 6.38 -13.35 13.05
N ILE A 200 7.15 -13.31 11.96
CA ILE A 200 7.25 -14.42 11.01
C ILE A 200 8.07 -15.57 11.64
N VAL A 201 9.14 -15.23 12.35
CA VAL A 201 9.97 -16.22 13.06
C VAL A 201 9.15 -16.95 14.12
N ASP A 202 8.32 -16.25 14.88
CA ASP A 202 7.48 -16.87 15.90
C ASP A 202 6.36 -17.71 15.29
N GLN A 203 5.79 -17.27 14.17
CA GLN A 203 4.84 -18.08 13.39
C GLN A 203 5.47 -19.37 12.87
N ILE A 204 6.71 -19.32 12.36
CA ILE A 204 7.47 -20.52 11.97
C ILE A 204 7.61 -21.47 13.15
N LYS A 205 8.05 -21.01 14.33
CA LYS A 205 8.20 -21.85 15.53
C LYS A 205 6.87 -22.50 15.97
N GLN A 206 5.76 -21.76 15.87
CA GLN A 206 4.44 -22.29 16.19
C GLN A 206 4.03 -23.39 15.21
N ILE A 207 4.11 -23.13 13.91
CA ILE A 207 3.75 -24.10 12.87
C ILE A 207 4.65 -25.33 12.94
N GLU A 208 5.94 -25.19 13.24
CA GLU A 208 6.88 -26.30 13.36
C GLU A 208 6.43 -27.34 14.40
N LYS A 209 5.91 -26.88 15.53
CA LYS A 209 5.37 -27.76 16.57
C LYS A 209 4.16 -28.58 16.10
N TYR A 210 3.33 -28.00 15.22
CA TYR A 210 2.18 -28.69 14.65
C TYR A 210 2.59 -29.66 13.53
N ILE A 211 3.46 -29.23 12.62
CA ILE A 211 3.91 -30.02 11.48
C ILE A 211 4.68 -31.28 11.93
N ALA A 212 5.43 -31.22 13.02
CA ALA A 212 6.13 -32.36 13.58
C ALA A 212 5.19 -33.51 14.04
N ARG A 213 3.94 -33.19 14.34
CA ARG A 213 2.93 -34.15 14.82
C ARG A 213 2.06 -34.75 13.71
N ILE A 214 2.16 -34.23 12.50
CA ILE A 214 1.32 -34.64 11.38
C ILE A 214 1.97 -35.83 10.66
N PRO A 215 1.23 -36.92 10.37
CA PRO A 215 1.75 -38.04 9.60
C PRO A 215 2.27 -37.60 8.22
N GLY A 216 3.30 -38.30 7.73
CA GLY A 216 4.01 -38.02 6.47
C GLY A 216 3.21 -38.35 5.22
#